data_c8b8da39b4970814904d3d7ab70d4890
#
_entry.id   c8b8da39b4970814904d3d7ab70d4890
#
_cell.length_a   1.000
_cell.length_b   1.000
_cell.length_c   1.000
_cell.angle_alpha   90.00
_cell.angle_beta   90.00
_cell.angle_gamma   90.00
#
_symmetry.space_group_name_H-M   'P 1'
#
loop_
_entity.id
_entity.type
_entity.pdbx_description
1 polymer ?
#
loop_
_entity_poly.entity_id
_entity_poly.type
_entity_poly.pdbx_seq_one_letter_code
_entity_poly.pdbx_strand_id
1 'polypeptide(L)'
;MTNKANPSSSKEAVLDAAELFFAVRGYTAVTLKHIADKLGIKQASLYYHFPLGKEDLYVEVMLRHLEHRRISLERLMSRAEPTLESYLLEVGVWLIQQPPLNGGRMIMSDLPELSSEKAAQLEAAIYRCAFAPIEALFIHYRHELKDRFQNDPGFIGGTFLSSLESLYTVRKYGSKTDQELVIDLIELLLRGAHSG
;
A
#
# COMPACT_ATOMS: atom_id res chain seq x y z
N MET A 1 -8.72 -42.55 3.49
CA MET A 1 -8.88 -41.52 4.54
C MET A 1 -8.41 -40.20 3.95
N THR A 2 -9.31 -39.41 3.41
CA THR A 2 -9.02 -38.09 2.84
C THR A 2 -8.79 -37.11 4.00
N ASN A 3 -7.55 -36.70 4.18
CA ASN A 3 -7.15 -35.69 5.14
C ASN A 3 -7.80 -34.35 4.69
N LYS A 4 -8.98 -34.01 5.21
CA LYS A 4 -9.57 -32.70 5.04
C LYS A 4 -8.63 -31.71 5.74
N ALA A 5 -7.83 -30.97 4.99
CA ALA A 5 -7.03 -29.87 5.51
C ALA A 5 -7.95 -28.98 6.36
N ASN A 6 -7.56 -28.74 7.61
CA ASN A 6 -8.28 -27.82 8.49
C ASN A 6 -8.31 -26.46 7.80
N PRO A 7 -9.47 -25.81 7.60
CA PRO A 7 -9.55 -24.50 6.93
C PRO A 7 -8.59 -23.45 7.50
N SER A 8 -8.32 -23.50 8.81
CA SER A 8 -7.38 -22.58 9.48
C SER A 8 -5.89 -22.83 9.16
N SER A 9 -5.56 -23.96 8.54
CA SER A 9 -4.19 -24.28 8.12
C SER A 9 -3.96 -24.12 6.61
N SER A 10 -4.94 -23.60 5.87
CA SER A 10 -4.77 -23.29 4.45
C SER A 10 -3.77 -22.13 4.26
N LYS A 11 -3.06 -22.12 3.13
CA LYS A 11 -2.12 -21.04 2.81
C LYS A 11 -2.81 -19.67 2.88
N GLU A 12 -4.02 -19.56 2.33
CA GLU A 12 -4.81 -18.32 2.34
C GLU A 12 -5.14 -17.85 3.75
N ALA A 13 -5.58 -18.75 4.63
CA ALA A 13 -5.86 -18.39 6.02
C ALA A 13 -4.60 -17.87 6.75
N VAL A 14 -3.43 -18.45 6.44
CA VAL A 14 -2.15 -17.96 6.99
C VAL A 14 -1.82 -16.56 6.47
N LEU A 15 -1.99 -16.33 5.16
CA LEU A 15 -1.76 -15.01 4.55
C LEU A 15 -2.68 -13.95 5.14
N ASP A 16 -3.98 -14.24 5.28
CA ASP A 16 -4.97 -13.32 5.85
C ASP A 16 -4.65 -12.96 7.32
N ALA A 17 -4.32 -13.97 8.14
CA ALA A 17 -3.92 -13.73 9.51
C ALA A 17 -2.62 -12.91 9.60
N ALA A 18 -1.64 -13.22 8.77
CA ALA A 18 -0.35 -12.54 8.74
C ALA A 18 -0.47 -11.08 8.29
N GLU A 19 -1.34 -10.80 7.30
CA GLU A 19 -1.61 -9.45 6.80
C GLU A 19 -2.05 -8.51 7.92
N LEU A 20 -2.98 -8.95 8.78
CA LEU A 20 -3.44 -8.16 9.93
C LEU A 20 -2.31 -7.80 10.89
N PHE A 21 -1.39 -8.74 11.13
CA PHE A 21 -0.25 -8.48 12.02
C PHE A 21 0.79 -7.57 11.39
N PHE A 22 1.17 -7.83 10.15
CA PHE A 22 2.20 -7.05 9.47
C PHE A 22 1.75 -5.62 9.16
N ALA A 23 0.49 -5.41 8.79
CA ALA A 23 -0.06 -4.08 8.56
C ALA A 23 0.07 -3.17 9.79
N VAL A 24 -0.21 -3.71 10.99
CA VAL A 24 -0.19 -2.93 12.24
C VAL A 24 1.21 -2.82 12.84
N ARG A 25 1.97 -3.91 12.85
CA ARG A 25 3.21 -4.03 13.66
C ARG A 25 4.49 -4.01 12.83
N GLY A 26 4.42 -4.14 11.50
CA GLY A 26 5.58 -4.29 10.62
C GLY A 26 6.24 -5.66 10.69
N TYR A 27 7.31 -5.80 9.92
CA TYR A 27 8.07 -7.05 9.84
C TYR A 27 8.69 -7.46 11.17
N THR A 28 9.45 -6.54 11.79
CA THR A 28 10.33 -6.84 12.93
C THR A 28 9.56 -7.33 14.16
N ALA A 29 8.42 -6.69 14.47
CA ALA A 29 7.66 -6.98 15.69
C ALA A 29 6.74 -8.20 15.60
N VAL A 30 6.58 -8.80 14.42
CA VAL A 30 5.75 -10.00 14.22
C VAL A 30 6.61 -11.25 14.23
N THR A 31 6.11 -12.31 14.88
CA THR A 31 6.71 -13.64 14.89
C THR A 31 5.76 -14.66 14.27
N LEU A 32 6.30 -15.76 13.74
CA LEU A 32 5.47 -16.87 13.27
C LEU A 32 4.57 -17.44 14.37
N LYS A 33 5.03 -17.37 15.64
CA LYS A 33 4.23 -17.79 16.79
C LYS A 33 2.96 -16.95 16.93
N HIS A 34 3.02 -15.62 16.78
CA HIS A 34 1.84 -14.76 16.85
C HIS A 34 0.77 -15.18 15.84
N ILE A 35 1.19 -15.55 14.62
CA ILE A 35 0.30 -15.97 13.55
C ILE A 35 -0.27 -17.37 13.83
N ALA A 36 0.57 -18.30 14.26
CA ALA A 36 0.17 -19.66 14.62
C ALA A 36 -0.86 -19.66 15.78
N ASP A 37 -0.60 -18.88 16.82
CA ASP A 37 -1.51 -18.73 17.98
C ASP A 37 -2.86 -18.14 17.55
N LYS A 38 -2.86 -17.14 16.65
CA LYS A 38 -4.09 -16.55 16.09
C LYS A 38 -4.94 -17.58 15.33
N LEU A 39 -4.30 -18.50 14.63
CA LEU A 39 -4.96 -19.55 13.83
C LEU A 39 -5.29 -20.81 14.63
N GLY A 40 -4.78 -20.92 15.87
CA GLY A 40 -4.94 -22.14 16.68
C GLY A 40 -4.18 -23.35 16.12
N ILE A 41 -3.05 -23.12 15.41
CA ILE A 41 -2.24 -24.18 14.80
C ILE A 41 -0.83 -24.21 15.42
N LYS A 42 -0.08 -25.29 15.18
CA LYS A 42 1.32 -25.36 15.57
C LYS A 42 2.16 -24.52 14.63
N GLN A 43 3.16 -23.80 15.16
CA GLN A 43 4.09 -23.01 14.34
C GLN A 43 4.79 -23.85 13.26
N ALA A 44 5.08 -25.11 13.52
CA ALA A 44 5.66 -26.04 12.54
C ALA A 44 4.79 -26.19 11.27
N SER A 45 3.47 -26.02 11.38
CA SER A 45 2.57 -26.09 10.23
C SER A 45 2.74 -24.94 9.25
N LEU A 46 3.27 -23.78 9.70
CA LEU A 46 3.55 -22.64 8.84
C LEU A 46 4.71 -22.92 7.89
N TYR A 47 5.71 -23.67 8.31
CA TYR A 47 6.86 -24.02 7.49
C TYR A 47 6.50 -24.94 6.30
N TYR A 48 5.34 -25.60 6.35
CA TYR A 48 4.82 -26.35 5.21
C TYR A 48 4.48 -25.42 4.02
N HIS A 49 3.96 -24.23 4.30
CA HIS A 49 3.59 -23.25 3.29
C HIS A 49 4.70 -22.23 3.01
N PHE A 50 5.51 -21.95 4.01
CA PHE A 50 6.58 -20.93 3.99
C PHE A 50 7.88 -21.53 4.51
N PRO A 51 8.60 -22.33 3.69
CA PRO A 51 9.79 -23.07 4.12
C PRO A 51 10.92 -22.18 4.65
N LEU A 52 11.10 -20.99 4.09
CA LEU A 52 12.09 -20.01 4.55
C LEU A 52 11.57 -19.16 5.73
N GLY A 53 10.38 -19.44 6.21
CA GLY A 53 9.85 -18.89 7.45
C GLY A 53 9.17 -17.50 7.29
N LYS A 54 9.51 -16.60 8.26
CA LYS A 54 8.82 -15.31 8.38
C LYS A 54 9.04 -14.40 7.18
N GLU A 55 10.22 -14.43 6.60
CA GLU A 55 10.58 -13.59 5.46
C GLU A 55 9.74 -13.94 4.23
N ASP A 56 9.63 -15.23 3.89
CA ASP A 56 8.77 -15.67 2.77
C ASP A 56 7.31 -15.26 2.98
N LEU A 57 6.81 -15.50 4.20
CA LEU A 57 5.45 -15.15 4.54
C LEU A 57 5.21 -13.65 4.42
N TYR A 58 6.13 -12.82 4.93
CA TYR A 58 6.02 -11.37 4.85
C TYR A 58 6.00 -10.88 3.41
N VAL A 59 6.96 -11.33 2.61
CA VAL A 59 7.08 -10.93 1.21
C VAL A 59 5.82 -11.32 0.42
N GLU A 60 5.32 -12.55 0.60
CA GLU A 60 4.13 -12.99 -0.10
C GLU A 60 2.87 -12.20 0.33
N VAL A 61 2.72 -11.90 1.61
CA VAL A 61 1.63 -11.05 2.13
C VAL A 61 1.70 -9.66 1.51
N MET A 62 2.88 -9.03 1.50
CA MET A 62 3.04 -7.69 0.97
C MET A 62 2.83 -7.63 -0.54
N LEU A 63 3.33 -8.61 -1.29
CA LEU A 63 3.09 -8.72 -2.74
C LEU A 63 1.60 -8.86 -3.05
N ARG A 64 0.88 -9.71 -2.30
CA ARG A 64 -0.57 -9.88 -2.45
C ARG A 64 -1.31 -8.58 -2.16
N HIS A 65 -0.96 -7.89 -1.09
CA HIS A 65 -1.56 -6.62 -0.70
C HIS A 65 -1.33 -5.52 -1.75
N LEU A 66 -0.09 -5.39 -2.24
CA LEU A 66 0.27 -4.44 -3.28
C LEU A 66 -0.46 -4.72 -4.60
N GLU A 67 -0.57 -5.98 -4.99
CA GLU A 67 -1.25 -6.38 -6.21
C GLU A 67 -2.77 -6.09 -6.15
N HIS A 68 -3.41 -6.35 -5.02
CA HIS A 68 -4.81 -5.98 -4.81
C HIS A 68 -5.03 -4.45 -4.95
N ARG A 69 -4.10 -3.66 -4.40
CA ARG A 69 -4.14 -2.19 -4.57
C ARG A 69 -3.98 -1.79 -6.03
N ARG A 70 -3.02 -2.36 -6.75
CA ARG A 70 -2.79 -2.09 -8.17
C ARG A 70 -4.05 -2.34 -8.99
N ILE A 71 -4.67 -3.53 -8.84
CA ILE A 71 -5.90 -3.90 -9.56
C ILE A 71 -7.03 -2.92 -9.25
N SER A 72 -7.16 -2.52 -7.99
CA SER A 72 -8.21 -1.56 -7.58
C SER A 72 -7.95 -0.17 -8.14
N LEU A 73 -6.71 0.32 -8.11
CA LEU A 73 -6.32 1.60 -8.72
C LEU A 73 -6.56 1.59 -10.23
N GLU A 74 -6.15 0.55 -10.94
CA GLU A 74 -6.39 0.43 -12.39
C GLU A 74 -7.89 0.45 -12.71
N ARG A 75 -8.72 -0.19 -11.90
CA ARG A 75 -10.18 -0.17 -12.07
C ARG A 75 -10.76 1.23 -11.84
N LEU A 76 -10.29 1.96 -10.84
CA LEU A 76 -10.69 3.34 -10.60
C LEU A 76 -10.26 4.22 -11.78
N MET A 77 -9.01 4.10 -12.20
CA MET A 77 -8.44 4.91 -13.27
C MET A 77 -8.96 4.56 -14.67
N SER A 78 -9.59 3.40 -14.85
CA SER A 78 -10.25 3.04 -16.13
C SER A 78 -11.58 3.75 -16.35
N ARG A 79 -12.13 4.41 -15.33
CA ARG A 79 -13.31 5.25 -15.47
C ARG A 79 -12.88 6.56 -16.12
N ALA A 80 -13.69 7.03 -17.09
CA ALA A 80 -13.39 8.27 -17.79
C ALA A 80 -13.70 9.48 -16.90
N GLU A 81 -12.73 9.95 -16.16
CA GLU A 81 -12.81 11.19 -15.40
C GLU A 81 -12.27 12.36 -16.22
N PRO A 82 -12.92 13.52 -16.20
CA PRO A 82 -12.57 14.61 -17.11
C PRO A 82 -11.33 15.41 -16.67
N THR A 83 -10.88 15.31 -15.40
CA THR A 83 -9.82 16.16 -14.85
C THR A 83 -8.89 15.39 -13.91
N LEU A 84 -7.65 15.88 -13.79
CA LEU A 84 -6.69 15.37 -12.81
C LEU A 84 -7.26 15.41 -11.38
N GLU A 85 -7.94 16.50 -11.03
CA GLU A 85 -8.54 16.68 -9.70
C GLU A 85 -9.56 15.58 -9.39
N SER A 86 -10.44 15.24 -10.34
CA SER A 86 -11.46 14.18 -10.18
C SER A 86 -10.81 12.81 -9.94
N TYR A 87 -9.75 12.48 -10.69
CA TYR A 87 -8.99 11.24 -10.48
C TYR A 87 -8.31 11.20 -9.11
N LEU A 88 -7.63 12.28 -8.73
CA LEU A 88 -6.97 12.35 -7.44
C LEU A 88 -7.96 12.24 -6.28
N LEU A 89 -9.16 12.81 -6.44
CA LEU A 89 -10.23 12.72 -5.44
C LEU A 89 -10.71 11.26 -5.29
N GLU A 90 -11.07 10.60 -6.39
CA GLU A 90 -11.58 9.23 -6.37
C GLU A 90 -10.51 8.26 -5.80
N VAL A 91 -9.28 8.38 -6.29
CA VAL A 91 -8.14 7.57 -5.83
C VAL A 91 -7.82 7.88 -4.36
N GLY A 92 -7.76 9.15 -3.97
CA GLY A 92 -7.42 9.56 -2.62
C GLY A 92 -8.44 9.10 -1.59
N VAL A 93 -9.74 9.27 -1.88
CA VAL A 93 -10.82 8.79 -1.00
C VAL A 93 -10.79 7.27 -0.88
N TRP A 94 -10.56 6.56 -1.98
CA TRP A 94 -10.41 5.10 -1.91
C TRP A 94 -9.20 4.70 -1.08
N LEU A 95 -8.02 5.31 -1.28
CA LEU A 95 -6.79 4.98 -0.58
C LEU A 95 -6.89 5.21 0.93
N ILE A 96 -7.47 6.35 1.38
CA ILE A 96 -7.57 6.66 2.81
C ILE A 96 -8.52 5.71 3.56
N GLN A 97 -9.41 5.03 2.84
CA GLN A 97 -10.31 4.01 3.41
C GLN A 97 -9.65 2.63 3.51
N GLN A 98 -8.52 2.40 2.82
CA GLN A 98 -7.78 1.15 2.94
C GLN A 98 -6.91 1.14 4.21
N PRO A 99 -6.48 -0.02 4.70
CA PRO A 99 -5.44 -0.10 5.72
C PRO A 99 -4.17 0.64 5.24
N PRO A 100 -3.51 1.44 6.10
CA PRO A 100 -2.32 2.19 5.70
C PRO A 100 -1.20 1.23 5.24
N LEU A 101 -0.54 1.57 4.12
CA LEU A 101 0.61 0.79 3.64
C LEU A 101 1.84 1.02 4.53
N ASN A 102 1.92 2.18 5.17
CA ASN A 102 3.08 2.63 5.94
C ASN A 102 4.38 2.56 5.11
N GLY A 103 4.35 3.14 3.90
CA GLY A 103 5.46 3.09 2.95
C GLY A 103 6.77 3.58 3.55
N GLY A 104 6.74 4.63 4.35
CA GLY A 104 7.92 5.12 5.07
C GLY A 104 8.50 4.07 6.03
N ARG A 105 7.68 3.39 6.82
CA ARG A 105 8.14 2.28 7.69
C ARG A 105 8.69 1.13 6.87
N MET A 106 8.00 0.74 5.81
CA MET A 106 8.44 -0.34 4.94
C MET A 106 9.85 -0.09 4.40
N ILE A 107 10.08 1.08 3.82
CA ILE A 107 11.36 1.44 3.21
C ILE A 107 12.46 1.59 4.28
N MET A 108 12.17 2.27 5.39
CA MET A 108 13.19 2.64 6.37
C MET A 108 13.46 1.56 7.42
N SER A 109 12.52 0.65 7.66
CA SER A 109 12.60 -0.30 8.77
C SER A 109 12.41 -1.76 8.38
N ASP A 110 11.47 -2.07 7.46
CA ASP A 110 11.15 -3.45 7.15
C ASP A 110 12.08 -4.02 6.06
N LEU A 111 12.30 -3.29 4.95
CA LEU A 111 13.15 -3.74 3.84
C LEU A 111 14.62 -3.99 4.26
N PRO A 112 15.26 -3.17 5.12
CA PRO A 112 16.62 -3.42 5.56
C PRO A 112 16.82 -4.74 6.33
N GLU A 113 15.76 -5.30 6.91
CA GLU A 113 15.78 -6.55 7.67
C GLU A 113 15.59 -7.81 6.79
N LEU A 114 15.35 -7.62 5.50
CA LEU A 114 15.16 -8.71 4.54
C LEU A 114 16.46 -9.01 3.80
N SER A 115 16.55 -10.22 3.23
CA SER A 115 17.59 -10.52 2.25
C SER A 115 17.53 -9.55 1.07
N SER A 116 18.68 -9.23 0.48
CA SER A 116 18.78 -8.25 -0.61
C SER A 116 17.86 -8.57 -1.80
N GLU A 117 17.69 -9.86 -2.11
CA GLU A 117 16.81 -10.32 -3.17
C GLU A 117 15.32 -10.00 -2.86
N LYS A 118 14.88 -10.31 -1.64
CA LYS A 118 13.50 -10.08 -1.20
C LYS A 118 13.19 -8.60 -1.03
N ALA A 119 14.15 -7.83 -0.52
CA ALA A 119 14.04 -6.38 -0.43
C ALA A 119 13.87 -5.76 -1.82
N ALA A 120 14.71 -6.10 -2.79
CA ALA A 120 14.62 -5.61 -4.17
C ALA A 120 13.29 -6.02 -4.85
N GLN A 121 12.81 -7.25 -4.58
CA GLN A 121 11.51 -7.71 -5.08
C GLN A 121 10.36 -6.85 -4.58
N LEU A 122 10.34 -6.55 -3.27
CA LEU A 122 9.29 -5.71 -2.67
C LEU A 122 9.41 -4.26 -3.12
N GLU A 123 10.61 -3.70 -3.19
CA GLU A 123 10.83 -2.34 -3.65
C GLU A 123 10.31 -2.14 -5.09
N ALA A 124 10.62 -3.08 -5.98
CA ALA A 124 10.08 -3.07 -7.34
C ALA A 124 8.54 -3.19 -7.37
N ALA A 125 7.95 -3.98 -6.48
CA ALA A 125 6.50 -4.12 -6.37
C ALA A 125 5.85 -2.84 -5.81
N ILE A 126 6.44 -2.20 -4.81
CA ILE A 126 5.97 -0.92 -4.26
C ILE A 126 5.91 0.13 -5.37
N TYR A 127 7.00 0.29 -6.14
CA TYR A 127 7.00 1.23 -7.25
C TYR A 127 5.91 0.90 -8.26
N ARG A 128 5.88 -0.33 -8.78
CA ARG A 128 4.94 -0.76 -9.81
C ARG A 128 3.47 -0.66 -9.37
N CYS A 129 3.17 -1.00 -8.13
CA CYS A 129 1.79 -1.15 -7.68
C CYS A 129 1.21 0.09 -6.99
N ALA A 130 2.05 0.96 -6.44
CA ALA A 130 1.61 2.15 -5.73
C ALA A 130 2.04 3.45 -6.43
N PHE A 131 3.31 3.59 -6.78
CA PHE A 131 3.83 4.85 -7.33
C PHE A 131 3.55 5.02 -8.83
N ALA A 132 3.89 4.04 -9.66
CA ALA A 132 3.78 4.14 -11.11
C ALA A 132 2.37 4.48 -11.62
N PRO A 133 1.26 3.94 -11.07
CA PRO A 133 -0.08 4.33 -11.49
C PRO A 133 -0.37 5.82 -11.25
N ILE A 134 0.06 6.36 -10.12
CA ILE A 134 -0.17 7.78 -9.78
C ILE A 134 0.75 8.68 -10.60
N GLU A 135 2.01 8.30 -10.77
CA GLU A 135 2.94 9.01 -11.66
C GLU A 135 2.39 9.11 -13.08
N ALA A 136 1.78 8.02 -13.60
CA ALA A 136 1.17 8.00 -14.92
C ALA A 136 0.02 9.01 -15.07
N LEU A 137 -0.77 9.27 -14.01
CA LEU A 137 -1.77 10.35 -14.01
C LEU A 137 -1.10 11.71 -14.21
N PHE A 138 -0.06 12.01 -13.43
CA PHE A 138 0.63 13.29 -13.54
C PHE A 138 1.38 13.44 -14.87
N ILE A 139 1.85 12.35 -15.48
CA ILE A 139 2.39 12.38 -16.85
C ILE A 139 1.30 12.72 -17.86
N HIS A 140 0.11 12.11 -17.72
CA HIS A 140 -1.02 12.35 -18.64
C HIS A 140 -1.50 13.81 -18.59
N TYR A 141 -1.62 14.36 -17.39
CA TYR A 141 -2.09 15.73 -17.16
C TYR A 141 -0.96 16.75 -16.98
N ARG A 142 0.28 16.42 -17.41
CA ARG A 142 1.45 17.30 -17.21
C ARG A 142 1.28 18.73 -17.74
N HIS A 143 0.46 18.88 -18.79
CA HIS A 143 0.21 20.19 -19.41
C HIS A 143 -0.58 21.16 -18.51
N GLU A 144 -1.24 20.66 -17.46
CA GLU A 144 -1.92 21.46 -16.44
C GLU A 144 -0.96 21.93 -15.33
N LEU A 145 0.25 21.38 -15.27
CA LEU A 145 1.22 21.64 -14.22
C LEU A 145 2.20 22.77 -14.62
N LYS A 146 2.75 23.47 -13.61
CA LYS A 146 3.87 24.39 -13.81
C LYS A 146 5.07 23.68 -14.42
N ASP A 147 5.84 24.35 -15.29
CA ASP A 147 6.96 23.79 -16.02
C ASP A 147 7.95 23.01 -15.14
N ARG A 148 8.23 23.53 -13.95
CA ARG A 148 9.13 22.87 -12.97
C ARG A 148 8.65 21.49 -12.51
N PHE A 149 7.35 21.22 -12.59
CA PHE A 149 6.76 19.95 -12.18
C PHE A 149 6.47 19.02 -13.35
N GLN A 150 6.42 19.56 -14.58
CA GLN A 150 6.19 18.74 -15.78
C GLN A 150 7.31 17.73 -16.03
N ASN A 151 8.53 18.05 -15.58
CA ASN A 151 9.71 17.22 -15.75
C ASN A 151 9.96 16.23 -14.58
N ASP A 152 9.18 16.34 -13.51
CA ASP A 152 9.31 15.46 -12.34
C ASP A 152 7.92 15.02 -11.82
N PRO A 153 7.17 14.26 -12.61
CA PRO A 153 5.84 13.76 -12.22
C PRO A 153 5.92 12.80 -11.02
N GLY A 154 7.04 12.10 -10.85
CA GLY A 154 7.29 11.23 -9.71
C GLY A 154 7.34 11.98 -8.38
N PHE A 155 7.89 13.21 -8.37
CA PHE A 155 7.91 14.06 -7.18
C PHE A 155 6.49 14.40 -6.71
N ILE A 156 5.62 14.86 -7.63
CA ILE A 156 4.25 15.24 -7.26
C ILE A 156 3.44 14.00 -6.87
N GLY A 157 3.54 12.92 -7.65
CA GLY A 157 2.85 11.66 -7.36
C GLY A 157 3.28 11.07 -6.02
N GLY A 158 4.58 11.04 -5.73
CA GLY A 158 5.13 10.60 -4.46
C GLY A 158 4.70 11.49 -3.29
N THR A 159 4.69 12.82 -3.49
CA THR A 159 4.20 13.79 -2.50
C THR A 159 2.72 13.57 -2.19
N PHE A 160 1.89 13.36 -3.22
CA PHE A 160 0.47 13.05 -3.04
C PHE A 160 0.27 11.80 -2.19
N LEU A 161 0.94 10.69 -2.53
CA LEU A 161 0.83 9.42 -1.79
C LEU A 161 1.31 9.55 -0.34
N SER A 162 2.46 10.20 -0.12
CA SER A 162 3.01 10.39 1.23
C SER A 162 2.11 11.30 2.09
N SER A 163 1.52 12.32 1.47
CA SER A 163 0.59 13.20 2.16
C SER A 163 -0.71 12.49 2.51
N LEU A 164 -1.23 11.63 1.64
CA LEU A 164 -2.38 10.76 1.95
C LEU A 164 -2.09 9.86 3.15
N GLU A 165 -0.90 9.26 3.24
CA GLU A 165 -0.52 8.48 4.43
C GLU A 165 -0.54 9.34 5.71
N SER A 166 -0.12 10.59 5.65
CA SER A 166 -0.17 11.48 6.81
C SER A 166 -1.60 11.75 7.32
N LEU A 167 -2.59 11.73 6.42
CA LEU A 167 -4.00 11.96 6.77
C LEU A 167 -4.55 10.91 7.75
N TYR A 168 -4.01 9.69 7.79
CA TYR A 168 -4.39 8.70 8.81
C TYR A 168 -4.12 9.19 10.25
N THR A 169 -3.11 10.04 10.41
CA THR A 169 -2.81 10.67 11.70
C THR A 169 -3.67 11.91 11.92
N VAL A 170 -3.80 12.77 10.89
CA VAL A 170 -4.56 14.02 10.96
C VAL A 170 -6.02 13.78 11.35
N ARG A 171 -6.67 12.79 10.76
CA ARG A 171 -8.09 12.47 11.04
C ARG A 171 -8.38 12.09 12.50
N LYS A 172 -7.35 11.69 13.28
CA LYS A 172 -7.51 11.38 14.71
C LYS A 172 -7.71 12.62 15.56
N TYR A 173 -7.26 13.77 15.08
CA TYR A 173 -7.23 15.02 15.83
C TYR A 173 -8.16 16.10 15.23
N GLY A 174 -8.76 15.83 14.07
CA GLY A 174 -9.65 16.72 13.37
C GLY A 174 -11.10 16.22 13.37
N SER A 175 -12.02 17.09 12.88
CA SER A 175 -13.46 16.79 12.73
C SER A 175 -13.87 16.57 11.27
N LYS A 176 -12.94 16.70 10.31
CA LYS A 176 -13.22 16.54 8.87
C LYS A 176 -13.42 15.08 8.50
N THR A 177 -14.31 14.86 7.55
CA THR A 177 -14.50 13.56 6.89
C THR A 177 -13.28 13.21 6.03
N ASP A 178 -13.11 11.92 5.69
CA ASP A 178 -12.04 11.46 4.80
C ASP A 178 -12.09 12.20 3.45
N GLN A 179 -13.29 12.43 2.92
CA GLN A 179 -13.48 13.16 1.65
C GLN A 179 -13.04 14.62 1.75
N GLU A 180 -13.41 15.33 2.82
CA GLU A 180 -12.98 16.72 3.04
C GLU A 180 -11.47 16.83 3.20
N LEU A 181 -10.83 15.88 3.90
CA LEU A 181 -9.37 15.85 4.04
C LEU A 181 -8.66 15.65 2.70
N VAL A 182 -9.20 14.78 1.84
CA VAL A 182 -8.64 14.53 0.51
C VAL A 182 -8.83 15.75 -0.39
N ILE A 183 -9.99 16.40 -0.37
CA ILE A 183 -10.26 17.65 -1.12
C ILE A 183 -9.26 18.73 -0.72
N ASP A 184 -9.09 18.97 0.57
CA ASP A 184 -8.13 19.98 1.07
C ASP A 184 -6.69 19.67 0.64
N LEU A 185 -6.29 18.39 0.69
CA LEU A 185 -4.97 17.96 0.24
C LEU A 185 -4.77 18.23 -1.25
N ILE A 186 -5.75 17.87 -2.08
CA ILE A 186 -5.68 18.09 -3.52
C ILE A 186 -5.60 19.57 -3.83
N GLU A 187 -6.44 20.39 -3.19
CA GLU A 187 -6.41 21.84 -3.35
C GLU A 187 -5.05 22.43 -2.98
N LEU A 188 -4.49 22.04 -1.85
CA LEU A 188 -3.17 22.47 -1.41
C LEU A 188 -2.08 22.07 -2.41
N LEU A 189 -2.11 20.82 -2.90
CA LEU A 189 -1.12 20.29 -3.82
C LEU A 189 -1.24 20.98 -5.20
N LEU A 190 -2.45 21.06 -5.77
CA LEU A 190 -2.66 21.58 -7.10
C LEU A 190 -2.47 23.11 -7.15
N ARG A 191 -2.93 23.88 -6.17
CA ARG A 191 -2.64 25.33 -6.11
C ARG A 191 -1.13 25.64 -6.07
N GLY A 192 -0.34 24.77 -5.42
CA GLY A 192 1.11 24.87 -5.46
C GLY A 192 1.72 24.50 -6.82
N ALA A 193 1.09 23.60 -7.56
CA ALA A 193 1.59 22.97 -8.79
C ALA A 193 1.00 23.55 -10.09
N HIS A 194 -0.19 24.17 -10.05
CA HIS A 194 -0.83 24.75 -11.24
C HIS A 194 -0.05 25.93 -11.80
N SER A 195 -0.03 25.99 -13.11
CA SER A 195 0.45 27.14 -13.88
C SER A 195 -0.60 28.24 -13.88
N GLY A 196 -1.00 28.84 -12.84
CA GLY A 196 -1.97 29.94 -12.68
C GLY A 196 -2.72 30.45 -13.91
#